data_ed3e5ac44bff3b6bd79e5fde21c83a9d
#
_entry.id   ed3e5ac44bff3b6bd79e5fde21c83a9d
#
_cell.length_a   1.000
_cell.length_b   1.000
_cell.length_c   1.000
_cell.angle_alpha   90.00
_cell.angle_beta   90.00
_cell.angle_gamma   90.00
#
_symmetry.space_group_name_H-M   'P 1'
#
loop_
_entity.id
_entity.type
_entity.pdbx_description
1 polymer ?
#
loop_
_entity_poly.entity_id
_entity_poly.type
_entity_poly.pdbx_seq_one_letter_code
_entity_poly.pdbx_strand_id
1 'polypeptide(L)'
;FLVSDSRSTLAFLAIILGTVIWQALASWARWKVPTPRRLAVSQIIVLAVVGVTAMAGVVAASESGTLGEDAQNRTIAQSSSSAGLLLSARPELGASWALLRNRPWGYGAGVKPRFEDLWVAKRGMAALGYDPENGYVENFMFGGRIELHSGVMDMWAAASIPGALLLLLIAGMALAAMMRDLGRLKATPWLFFAALTVVQNVFVGPWTVLPAYLPIVLGAAVLQPALRDAAQLGADDEPGDAPEDEPTDTDAALSSELTPDVDPLPAADPHPDTAAPAQ
;
A
#
# COMPACT_ATOMS: atom_id res chain seq x y z
N PHE A 1 12.48 -8.56 11.79
CA PHE A 1 11.77 -7.27 11.68
C PHE A 1 12.23 -6.26 12.74
N LEU A 2 12.47 -6.68 13.98
CA LEU A 2 13.00 -5.79 15.04
C LEU A 2 14.48 -5.41 14.82
N VAL A 3 15.19 -6.11 13.95
CA VAL A 3 16.61 -5.86 13.62
C VAL A 3 16.77 -4.91 12.43
N SER A 4 15.72 -4.68 11.62
CA SER A 4 15.76 -3.68 10.56
C SER A 4 15.32 -2.32 11.13
N ASP A 5 16.18 -1.34 11.00
CA ASP A 5 16.08 0.05 11.47
C ASP A 5 14.88 0.85 10.84
N SER A 6 13.84 0.17 10.38
CA SER A 6 12.72 0.76 9.64
C SER A 6 11.57 1.16 10.56
N ARG A 7 11.68 2.35 11.14
CA ARG A 7 10.61 2.98 11.95
C ARG A 7 9.28 3.10 11.18
N SER A 8 9.34 3.33 9.88
CA SER A 8 8.17 3.40 9.01
C SER A 8 7.42 2.07 8.91
N THR A 9 8.13 0.94 8.87
CA THR A 9 7.51 -0.39 8.84
C THR A 9 6.73 -0.67 10.11
N LEU A 10 7.27 -0.32 11.28
CA LEU A 10 6.57 -0.45 12.56
C LEU A 10 5.31 0.42 12.61
N ALA A 11 5.42 1.67 12.14
CA ALA A 11 4.26 2.57 12.05
C ALA A 11 3.18 2.01 11.11
N PHE A 12 3.56 1.43 9.97
CA PHE A 12 2.60 0.80 9.05
C PHE A 12 1.93 -0.42 9.66
N LEU A 13 2.67 -1.27 10.35
CA LEU A 13 2.09 -2.43 11.06
C LEU A 13 1.09 -1.97 12.13
N ALA A 14 1.40 -0.93 12.89
CA ALA A 14 0.49 -0.37 13.87
C ALA A 14 -0.79 0.20 13.22
N ILE A 15 -0.67 0.93 12.12
CA ILE A 15 -1.80 1.46 11.36
C ILE A 15 -2.67 0.32 10.80
N ILE A 16 -2.07 -0.72 10.26
CA ILE A 16 -2.79 -1.88 9.71
C ILE A 16 -3.51 -2.62 10.82
N LEU A 17 -2.84 -2.89 11.93
CA LEU A 17 -3.45 -3.54 13.09
C LEU A 17 -4.62 -2.72 13.63
N GLY A 18 -4.45 -1.40 13.78
CA GLY A 18 -5.53 -0.49 14.17
C GLY A 18 -6.72 -0.53 13.21
N THR A 19 -6.47 -0.62 11.90
CA THR A 19 -7.51 -0.76 10.89
C THR A 19 -8.28 -2.07 11.04
N VAL A 20 -7.58 -3.19 11.23
CA VAL A 20 -8.19 -4.52 11.43
C VAL A 20 -9.04 -4.55 12.70
N ILE A 21 -8.50 -4.06 13.82
CA ILE A 21 -9.22 -3.99 15.09
C ILE A 21 -10.47 -3.13 14.93
N TRP A 22 -10.35 -1.95 14.32
CA TRP A 22 -11.48 -1.07 14.08
C TRP A 22 -12.58 -1.72 13.23
N GLN A 23 -12.22 -2.39 12.14
CA GLN A 23 -13.20 -3.09 11.30
C GLN A 23 -13.89 -4.23 12.07
N ALA A 24 -13.13 -4.99 12.86
CA ALA A 24 -13.68 -6.05 13.71
C ALA A 24 -14.66 -5.50 14.76
N LEU A 25 -14.30 -4.43 15.45
CA LEU A 25 -15.17 -3.77 16.44
C LEU A 25 -16.42 -3.18 15.80
N ALA A 26 -16.29 -2.50 14.66
CA ALA A 26 -17.42 -1.90 13.95
C ALA A 26 -18.40 -2.97 13.44
N SER A 27 -17.90 -4.11 12.97
CA SER A 27 -18.73 -5.24 12.53
C SER A 27 -19.42 -5.94 13.72
N TRP A 28 -18.68 -6.15 14.82
CA TRP A 28 -19.22 -6.77 16.03
C TRP A 28 -20.30 -5.92 16.70
N ALA A 29 -20.07 -4.63 16.83
CA ALA A 29 -21.01 -3.72 17.47
C ALA A 29 -22.26 -3.41 16.61
N ARG A 30 -22.35 -3.91 15.37
CA ARG A 30 -23.42 -3.63 14.41
C ARG A 30 -23.73 -2.14 14.34
N TRP A 31 -22.72 -1.31 14.40
CA TRP A 31 -22.90 0.14 14.37
C TRP A 31 -23.67 0.53 13.11
N LYS A 32 -24.70 1.35 13.29
CA LYS A 32 -25.34 2.04 12.16
C LYS A 32 -24.27 2.94 11.54
N VAL A 33 -23.65 2.43 10.47
CA VAL A 33 -22.53 3.09 9.80
C VAL A 33 -23.01 4.44 9.28
N PRO A 34 -22.41 5.56 9.70
CA PRO A 34 -22.68 6.85 9.08
C PRO A 34 -22.33 6.78 7.59
N THR A 35 -22.71 7.81 6.82
CA THR A 35 -22.39 7.84 5.39
C THR A 35 -20.95 7.41 5.12
N PRO A 36 -20.64 6.64 4.07
CA PRO A 36 -19.30 6.07 3.81
C PRO A 36 -18.18 7.12 3.87
N ARG A 37 -18.46 8.36 3.45
CA ARG A 37 -17.50 9.46 3.50
C ARG A 37 -17.15 9.88 4.94
N ARG A 38 -18.14 9.99 5.83
CA ARG A 38 -17.88 10.34 7.25
C ARG A 38 -17.14 9.24 7.96
N LEU A 39 -17.45 7.99 7.66
CA LEU A 39 -16.75 6.84 8.21
C LEU A 39 -15.29 6.83 7.77
N ALA A 40 -15.01 7.01 6.48
CA ALA A 40 -13.66 7.08 5.98
C ALA A 40 -12.84 8.21 6.63
N VAL A 41 -13.42 9.40 6.78
CA VAL A 41 -12.76 10.53 7.45
C VAL A 41 -12.47 10.22 8.92
N SER A 42 -13.45 9.66 9.66
CA SER A 42 -13.23 9.30 11.06
C SER A 42 -12.15 8.23 11.22
N GLN A 43 -12.10 7.24 10.35
CA GLN A 43 -11.05 6.23 10.36
C GLN A 43 -9.67 6.82 10.09
N ILE A 44 -9.54 7.77 9.16
CA ILE A 44 -8.27 8.45 8.91
C ILE A 44 -7.82 9.23 10.13
N ILE A 45 -8.72 9.94 10.79
CA ILE A 45 -8.40 10.66 12.03
C ILE A 45 -7.88 9.68 13.08
N VAL A 46 -8.59 8.57 13.30
CA VAL A 46 -8.16 7.53 14.25
C VAL A 46 -6.80 6.95 13.85
N LEU A 47 -6.61 6.61 12.58
CA LEU A 47 -5.34 6.06 12.08
C LEU A 47 -4.20 7.07 12.17
N ALA A 48 -4.47 8.36 11.92
CA ALA A 48 -3.49 9.42 12.11
C ALA A 48 -3.09 9.55 13.57
N VAL A 49 -4.06 9.54 14.50
CA VAL A 49 -3.78 9.57 15.94
C VAL A 49 -2.97 8.35 16.37
N VAL A 50 -3.37 7.14 15.95
CA VAL A 50 -2.62 5.90 16.23
C VAL A 50 -1.21 5.97 15.66
N GLY A 51 -1.06 6.42 14.42
CA GLY A 51 0.26 6.55 13.77
C GLY A 51 1.17 7.56 14.48
N VAL A 52 0.64 8.72 14.85
CA VAL A 52 1.39 9.76 15.60
C VAL A 52 1.77 9.23 16.98
N THR A 53 0.86 8.58 17.70
CA THR A 53 1.13 8.02 19.03
C THR A 53 2.16 6.90 18.96
N ALA A 54 2.04 6.01 17.98
CA ALA A 54 3.02 4.93 17.76
C ALA A 54 4.41 5.52 17.43
N MET A 55 4.47 6.53 16.56
CA MET A 55 5.73 7.20 16.21
C MET A 55 6.36 7.90 17.42
N ALA A 56 5.56 8.62 18.22
CA ALA A 56 6.02 9.25 19.47
C ALA A 56 6.56 8.20 20.45
N GLY A 57 5.89 7.05 20.57
CA GLY A 57 6.35 5.93 21.38
C GLY A 57 7.70 5.35 20.89
N VAL A 58 7.87 5.18 19.59
CA VAL A 58 9.14 4.71 19.00
C VAL A 58 10.27 5.72 19.23
N VAL A 59 9.99 7.03 19.08
CA VAL A 59 10.97 8.08 19.35
C VAL A 59 11.37 8.07 20.83
N ALA A 60 10.40 8.05 21.75
CA ALA A 60 10.66 7.99 23.18
C ALA A 60 11.45 6.73 23.59
N ALA A 61 11.12 5.57 23.02
CA ALA A 61 11.86 4.32 23.23
C ALA A 61 13.28 4.39 22.67
N SER A 62 13.47 5.09 21.54
CA SER A 62 14.82 5.32 20.98
C SER A 62 15.63 6.25 21.87
N GLU A 63 15.06 7.35 22.34
CA GLU A 63 15.74 8.33 23.21
C GLU A 63 16.12 7.71 24.57
N SER A 64 15.29 6.81 25.10
CA SER A 64 15.58 6.10 26.35
C SER A 64 16.64 4.99 26.21
N GLY A 65 17.11 4.69 25.00
CA GLY A 65 18.08 3.63 24.74
C GLY A 65 17.50 2.21 24.77
N THR A 66 16.19 2.03 24.98
CA THR A 66 15.54 0.70 25.01
C THR A 66 15.60 -0.03 23.66
N LEU A 67 15.77 0.72 22.56
CA LEU A 67 15.94 0.18 21.20
C LEU A 67 17.41 0.03 20.78
N GLY A 68 18.36 0.23 21.71
CA GLY A 68 19.79 0.12 21.49
C GLY A 68 20.50 1.48 21.37
N GLU A 69 21.80 1.49 21.68
CA GLU A 69 22.62 2.70 21.69
C GLU A 69 22.72 3.38 20.32
N ASP A 70 22.78 2.62 19.24
CA ASP A 70 22.83 3.17 17.87
C ASP A 70 21.55 3.94 17.53
N ALA A 71 20.38 3.41 17.90
CA ALA A 71 19.10 4.08 17.68
C ALA A 71 18.98 5.35 18.52
N GLN A 72 19.48 5.33 19.77
CA GLN A 72 19.53 6.47 20.66
C GLN A 72 20.41 7.59 20.09
N ASN A 73 21.66 7.28 19.73
CA ASN A 73 22.61 8.25 19.19
C ASN A 73 22.09 8.93 17.91
N ARG A 74 21.50 8.15 17.00
CA ARG A 74 20.88 8.70 15.78
C ARG A 74 19.70 9.61 16.11
N THR A 75 18.85 9.24 17.06
CA THR A 75 17.68 10.04 17.43
C THR A 75 18.09 11.36 18.07
N ILE A 76 19.06 11.34 18.98
CA ILE A 76 19.61 12.54 19.61
C ILE A 76 20.25 13.46 18.57
N ALA A 77 21.06 12.91 17.65
CA ALA A 77 21.67 13.69 16.58
C ALA A 77 20.64 14.36 15.64
N GLN A 78 19.54 13.67 15.35
CA GLN A 78 18.44 14.21 14.52
C GLN A 78 17.61 15.27 15.26
N SER A 79 17.35 15.08 16.56
CA SER A 79 16.56 16.03 17.37
C SER A 79 17.31 17.32 17.68
N SER A 80 18.64 17.29 17.72
CA SER A 80 19.48 18.46 17.99
C SER A 80 19.66 19.38 16.77
N SER A 81 19.23 18.98 15.57
CA SER A 81 19.38 19.79 14.37
C SER A 81 18.40 20.97 14.34
N SER A 82 18.85 22.10 13.79
CA SER A 82 18.05 23.34 13.66
C SER A 82 16.81 23.19 12.75
N ALA A 83 16.82 22.18 11.85
CA ALA A 83 15.71 21.90 10.94
C ALA A 83 14.58 21.06 11.56
N GLY A 84 14.78 20.60 12.79
CA GLY A 84 13.84 19.71 13.47
C GLY A 84 13.89 18.25 13.00
N LEU A 85 13.36 17.34 13.83
CA LEU A 85 13.47 15.87 13.65
C LEU A 85 13.04 15.37 12.27
N LEU A 86 11.97 15.91 11.68
CA LEU A 86 11.42 15.44 10.41
C LEU A 86 12.28 15.85 9.20
N LEU A 87 12.77 17.09 9.17
CA LEU A 87 13.56 17.59 8.03
C LEU A 87 15.01 17.13 8.10
N SER A 88 15.59 17.04 9.29
CA SER A 88 16.94 16.51 9.47
C SER A 88 17.04 15.01 9.22
N ALA A 89 15.94 14.28 9.40
CA ALA A 89 15.86 12.86 9.03
C ALA A 89 15.74 12.64 7.50
N ARG A 90 15.55 13.71 6.72
CA ARG A 90 15.34 13.66 5.26
C ARG A 90 16.10 14.78 4.54
N PRO A 91 17.43 14.78 4.62
CA PRO A 91 18.25 15.81 3.98
C PRO A 91 18.10 15.83 2.46
N GLU A 92 17.67 14.70 1.85
CA GLU A 92 17.40 14.59 0.41
C GLU A 92 16.34 15.57 -0.08
N LEU A 93 15.42 16.01 0.80
CA LEU A 93 14.44 17.06 0.45
C LEU A 93 15.13 18.39 0.14
N GLY A 94 16.19 18.73 0.89
CA GLY A 94 17.00 19.92 0.61
C GLY A 94 17.72 19.82 -0.73
N ALA A 95 18.32 18.67 -1.02
CA ALA A 95 18.92 18.40 -2.33
C ALA A 95 17.89 18.52 -3.46
N SER A 96 16.75 17.87 -3.31
CA SER A 96 15.67 17.86 -4.30
C SER A 96 15.17 19.27 -4.63
N TRP A 97 14.95 20.09 -3.59
CA TRP A 97 14.51 21.47 -3.75
C TRP A 97 15.56 22.36 -4.44
N ALA A 98 16.83 22.21 -4.06
CA ALA A 98 17.91 22.95 -4.67
C ALA A 98 18.09 22.60 -6.15
N LEU A 99 18.03 21.32 -6.49
CA LEU A 99 18.10 20.83 -7.86
C LEU A 99 16.91 21.28 -8.70
N LEU A 100 15.68 21.22 -8.15
CA LEU A 100 14.47 21.72 -8.82
C LEU A 100 14.57 23.20 -9.16
N ARG A 101 15.09 24.02 -8.27
CA ARG A 101 15.31 25.44 -8.51
C ARG A 101 16.40 25.71 -9.56
N ASN A 102 17.42 24.85 -9.61
CA ASN A 102 18.52 24.97 -10.55
C ASN A 102 18.11 24.54 -11.97
N ARG A 103 17.32 23.46 -12.09
CA ARG A 103 16.81 22.93 -13.37
C ARG A 103 15.34 22.53 -13.27
N PRO A 104 14.38 23.48 -13.38
CA PRO A 104 12.96 23.17 -13.19
C PRO A 104 12.40 22.10 -14.13
N TRP A 105 12.99 21.92 -15.31
CA TRP A 105 12.57 20.95 -16.32
C TRP A 105 13.17 19.55 -16.14
N GLY A 106 13.89 19.32 -15.04
CA GLY A 106 14.55 18.04 -14.79
C GLY A 106 15.86 17.85 -15.57
N TYR A 107 16.34 16.61 -15.59
CA TYR A 107 17.66 16.26 -16.13
C TYR A 107 17.57 15.37 -17.36
N GLY A 108 16.52 14.54 -17.44
CA GLY A 108 16.31 13.55 -18.48
C GLY A 108 16.66 12.12 -18.02
N ALA A 109 16.00 11.15 -18.65
CA ALA A 109 16.20 9.74 -18.32
C ALA A 109 17.64 9.30 -18.69
N GLY A 110 18.29 8.60 -17.77
CA GLY A 110 19.64 8.06 -17.97
C GLY A 110 20.76 9.10 -17.94
N VAL A 111 20.48 10.35 -17.62
CA VAL A 111 21.51 11.38 -17.49
C VAL A 111 22.32 11.13 -16.22
N LYS A 112 23.64 11.10 -16.37
CA LYS A 112 24.56 11.05 -15.23
C LYS A 112 24.67 12.42 -14.59
N PRO A 113 24.70 12.51 -13.25
CA PRO A 113 24.90 13.79 -12.56
C PRO A 113 26.27 14.38 -12.89
N ARG A 114 26.32 15.70 -13.04
CA ARG A 114 27.56 16.46 -13.21
C ARG A 114 28.07 16.92 -11.86
N PHE A 115 29.32 17.31 -11.81
CA PHE A 115 29.93 17.87 -10.59
C PHE A 115 29.14 19.08 -10.04
N GLU A 116 28.64 19.94 -10.92
CA GLU A 116 27.80 21.09 -10.56
C GLU A 116 26.50 20.67 -9.87
N ASP A 117 25.85 19.60 -10.37
CA ASP A 117 24.59 19.09 -9.82
C ASP A 117 24.82 18.51 -8.40
N LEU A 118 25.94 17.80 -8.22
CA LEU A 118 26.37 17.30 -6.92
C LEU A 118 26.55 18.45 -5.91
N TRP A 119 27.21 19.52 -6.34
CA TRP A 119 27.46 20.68 -5.48
C TRP A 119 26.17 21.42 -5.10
N VAL A 120 25.23 21.56 -6.05
CA VAL A 120 23.90 22.14 -5.79
C VAL A 120 23.14 21.28 -4.78
N ALA A 121 23.15 19.95 -4.92
CA ALA A 121 22.51 19.04 -4.00
C ALA A 121 23.08 19.14 -2.58
N LYS A 122 24.43 19.10 -2.46
CA LYS A 122 25.14 19.25 -1.18
C LYS A 122 24.78 20.54 -0.46
N ARG A 123 24.74 21.67 -1.18
CA ARG A 123 24.33 22.95 -0.59
C ARG A 123 22.89 22.93 -0.10
N GLY A 124 21.99 22.28 -0.85
CA GLY A 124 20.60 22.12 -0.43
C GLY A 124 20.46 21.31 0.87
N MET A 125 21.26 20.26 1.02
CA MET A 125 21.30 19.45 2.24
C MET A 125 21.91 20.23 3.41
N ALA A 126 23.02 20.94 3.19
CA ALA A 126 23.66 21.78 4.20
C ALA A 126 22.72 22.90 4.72
N ALA A 127 21.84 23.42 3.88
CA ALA A 127 20.84 24.41 4.29
C ALA A 127 19.81 23.85 5.31
N LEU A 128 19.66 22.53 5.38
CA LEU A 128 18.86 21.82 6.40
C LEU A 128 19.70 21.34 7.61
N GLY A 129 20.96 21.77 7.71
CA GLY A 129 21.86 21.40 8.82
C GLY A 129 22.48 20.01 8.68
N TYR A 130 22.42 19.39 7.49
CA TYR A 130 23.08 18.11 7.23
C TYR A 130 24.51 18.31 6.77
N ASP A 131 25.46 17.54 7.30
CA ASP A 131 26.83 17.51 6.78
C ASP A 131 26.90 16.66 5.51
N PRO A 132 27.10 17.27 4.32
CA PRO A 132 27.06 16.54 3.06
C PRO A 132 28.42 15.91 2.70
N GLU A 133 29.49 16.11 3.51
CA GLU A 133 30.85 15.68 3.17
C GLU A 133 31.17 14.24 3.68
N ASN A 134 30.12 13.44 3.92
CA ASN A 134 30.25 12.06 4.40
C ASN A 134 30.15 10.99 3.28
N GLY A 135 30.23 11.41 2.01
CA GLY A 135 30.16 10.53 0.86
C GLY A 135 28.75 10.00 0.51
N TYR A 136 27.70 10.39 1.26
CA TYR A 136 26.34 9.92 1.01
C TYR A 136 25.81 10.40 -0.34
N VAL A 137 26.04 11.65 -0.69
CA VAL A 137 25.59 12.22 -1.96
C VAL A 137 26.26 11.54 -3.14
N GLU A 138 27.57 11.35 -3.07
CA GLU A 138 28.37 10.74 -4.13
C GLU A 138 28.03 9.27 -4.37
N ASN A 139 27.89 8.51 -3.29
CA ASN A 139 27.77 7.06 -3.38
C ASN A 139 26.33 6.57 -3.49
N PHE A 140 25.40 7.23 -2.79
CA PHE A 140 24.01 6.74 -2.69
C PHE A 140 23.02 7.56 -3.51
N MET A 141 23.20 8.90 -3.58
CA MET A 141 22.29 9.73 -4.37
C MET A 141 22.71 9.84 -5.84
N PHE A 142 24.03 9.92 -6.09
CA PHE A 142 24.57 10.18 -7.43
C PHE A 142 25.58 9.14 -7.90
N GLY A 143 25.65 7.98 -7.29
CA GLY A 143 26.61 6.92 -7.60
C GLY A 143 26.53 6.32 -9.02
N GLY A 144 25.56 6.71 -9.81
CA GLY A 144 25.40 6.26 -11.21
C GLY A 144 24.20 6.89 -11.91
N ARG A 145 23.29 7.43 -11.16
CA ARG A 145 22.07 8.14 -11.60
C ARG A 145 21.68 9.17 -10.54
N ILE A 146 20.76 10.05 -10.88
CA ILE A 146 20.15 10.96 -9.90
C ILE A 146 19.08 10.16 -9.15
N GLU A 147 19.28 9.96 -7.84
CA GLU A 147 18.36 9.27 -6.94
C GLU A 147 18.09 10.14 -5.71
N LEU A 148 16.91 10.73 -5.66
CA LEU A 148 16.54 11.74 -4.67
C LEU A 148 15.73 11.16 -3.50
N HIS A 149 15.57 9.84 -3.46
CA HIS A 149 14.81 9.12 -2.43
C HIS A 149 13.37 9.64 -2.26
N SER A 150 12.80 10.14 -3.35
CA SER A 150 11.41 10.53 -3.51
C SER A 150 10.98 10.18 -4.92
N GLY A 151 10.02 9.25 -5.06
CA GLY A 151 9.56 8.81 -6.38
C GLY A 151 9.13 9.98 -7.27
N VAL A 152 8.42 10.98 -6.70
CA VAL A 152 8.02 12.21 -7.45
C VAL A 152 9.25 12.96 -7.93
N MET A 153 10.26 13.14 -7.09
CA MET A 153 11.46 13.88 -7.45
C MET A 153 12.36 13.10 -8.39
N ASP A 154 12.43 11.78 -8.24
CA ASP A 154 13.15 10.90 -9.16
C ASP A 154 12.51 10.92 -10.56
N MET A 155 11.17 10.87 -10.63
CA MET A 155 10.45 10.97 -11.91
C MET A 155 10.45 12.37 -12.50
N TRP A 156 10.45 13.41 -11.64
CA TRP A 156 10.71 14.78 -12.12
C TRP A 156 12.11 14.88 -12.72
N ALA A 157 13.12 14.36 -12.07
CA ALA A 157 14.50 14.40 -12.56
C ALA A 157 14.64 13.65 -13.91
N ALA A 158 13.99 12.51 -14.06
CA ALA A 158 14.09 11.65 -15.25
C ALA A 158 13.15 12.08 -16.39
N ALA A 159 11.90 12.45 -16.09
CA ALA A 159 10.82 12.68 -17.06
C ALA A 159 10.13 14.05 -16.88
N SER A 160 10.76 14.97 -16.17
CA SER A 160 10.28 16.34 -15.95
C SER A 160 8.93 16.40 -15.21
N ILE A 161 8.22 17.51 -15.32
CA ILE A 161 6.90 17.74 -14.71
C ILE A 161 5.87 16.63 -15.05
N PRO A 162 5.75 16.15 -16.30
CA PRO A 162 4.83 15.06 -16.60
C PRO A 162 5.08 13.78 -15.80
N GLY A 163 6.35 13.43 -15.56
CA GLY A 163 6.70 12.26 -14.75
C GLY A 163 6.30 12.44 -13.28
N ALA A 164 6.55 13.61 -12.71
CA ALA A 164 6.11 13.93 -11.35
C ALA A 164 4.58 13.88 -11.22
N LEU A 165 3.86 14.49 -12.17
CA LEU A 165 2.39 14.50 -12.19
C LEU A 165 1.81 13.09 -12.33
N LEU A 166 2.43 12.21 -13.12
CA LEU A 166 2.03 10.82 -13.23
C LEU A 166 2.09 10.11 -11.87
N LEU A 167 3.20 10.25 -11.13
CA LEU A 167 3.31 9.63 -9.81
C LEU A 167 2.37 10.24 -8.78
N LEU A 168 2.12 11.55 -8.83
CA LEU A 168 1.11 12.18 -7.97
C LEU A 168 -0.30 11.68 -8.29
N LEU A 169 -0.64 11.46 -9.57
CA LEU A 169 -1.90 10.86 -9.97
C LEU A 169 -2.03 9.42 -9.43
N ILE A 170 -0.98 8.62 -9.55
CA ILE A 170 -0.95 7.25 -9.02
C ILE A 170 -1.12 7.24 -7.50
N ALA A 171 -0.43 8.11 -6.77
CA ALA A 171 -0.60 8.24 -5.33
C ALA A 171 -2.04 8.67 -4.97
N GLY A 172 -2.62 9.59 -5.74
CA GLY A 172 -4.01 10.01 -5.59
C GLY A 172 -5.00 8.85 -5.81
N MET A 173 -4.78 8.03 -6.83
CA MET A 173 -5.58 6.82 -7.10
C MET A 173 -5.45 5.79 -5.97
N ALA A 174 -4.23 5.54 -5.48
CA ALA A 174 -3.97 4.64 -4.35
C ALA A 174 -4.70 5.13 -3.10
N LEU A 175 -4.61 6.41 -2.79
CA LEU A 175 -5.27 7.03 -1.66
C LEU A 175 -6.80 6.97 -1.80
N ALA A 176 -7.35 7.27 -2.98
CA ALA A 176 -8.78 7.18 -3.24
C ALA A 176 -9.32 5.76 -3.09
N ALA A 177 -8.57 4.73 -3.57
CA ALA A 177 -8.93 3.34 -3.39
C ALA A 177 -8.93 2.95 -1.90
N MET A 178 -7.88 3.34 -1.17
CA MET A 178 -7.77 3.13 0.26
C MET A 178 -8.93 3.76 1.04
N MET A 179 -9.28 5.02 0.72
CA MET A 179 -10.40 5.74 1.31
C MET A 179 -11.74 5.06 1.05
N ARG A 180 -11.96 4.60 -0.17
CA ARG A 180 -13.16 3.87 -0.55
C ARG A 180 -13.32 2.57 0.26
N ASP A 181 -12.23 1.80 0.40
CA ASP A 181 -12.28 0.51 1.08
C ASP A 181 -12.40 0.67 2.59
N LEU A 182 -11.78 1.69 3.17
CA LEU A 182 -11.99 2.10 4.56
C LEU A 182 -13.45 2.50 4.81
N GLY A 183 -14.02 3.34 3.94
CA GLY A 183 -15.40 3.80 4.07
C GLY A 183 -16.45 2.69 3.96
N ARG A 184 -16.06 1.54 3.40
CA ARG A 184 -16.92 0.34 3.27
C ARG A 184 -16.62 -0.73 4.31
N LEU A 185 -15.69 -0.51 5.22
CA LEU A 185 -15.17 -1.51 6.17
C LEU A 185 -14.67 -2.79 5.47
N LYS A 186 -14.11 -2.65 4.27
CA LYS A 186 -13.61 -3.74 3.43
C LYS A 186 -12.13 -3.61 3.10
N ALA A 187 -11.38 -2.84 3.89
CA ALA A 187 -9.94 -2.68 3.70
C ALA A 187 -9.23 -4.02 3.99
N THR A 188 -8.60 -4.56 2.96
CA THR A 188 -7.77 -5.75 3.07
C THR A 188 -6.39 -5.35 3.59
N PRO A 189 -5.87 -5.96 4.67
CA PRO A 189 -4.60 -5.56 5.28
C PRO A 189 -3.43 -5.47 4.29
N TRP A 190 -3.34 -6.44 3.37
CA TRP A 190 -2.29 -6.46 2.35
C TRP A 190 -2.40 -5.31 1.33
N LEU A 191 -3.59 -5.06 0.80
CA LEU A 191 -3.81 -3.95 -0.13
C LEU A 191 -3.58 -2.60 0.55
N PHE A 192 -3.98 -2.50 1.81
CA PHE A 192 -3.75 -1.31 2.61
C PHE A 192 -2.25 -1.06 2.83
N PHE A 193 -1.50 -2.11 3.16
CA PHE A 193 -0.03 -2.05 3.26
C PHE A 193 0.60 -1.62 1.93
N ALA A 194 0.21 -2.24 0.83
CA ALA A 194 0.71 -1.91 -0.50
C ALA A 194 0.43 -0.44 -0.87
N ALA A 195 -0.80 0.05 -0.61
CA ALA A 195 -1.17 1.44 -0.86
C ALA A 195 -0.37 2.43 -0.01
N LEU A 196 -0.20 2.16 1.29
CA LEU A 196 0.66 2.96 2.17
C LEU A 196 2.10 2.98 1.68
N THR A 197 2.64 1.83 1.28
CA THR A 197 3.99 1.72 0.73
C THR A 197 4.15 2.53 -0.55
N VAL A 198 3.18 2.47 -1.47
CA VAL A 198 3.18 3.30 -2.68
C VAL A 198 3.17 4.78 -2.32
N VAL A 199 2.23 5.22 -1.49
CA VAL A 199 2.13 6.63 -1.08
C VAL A 199 3.42 7.09 -0.40
N GLN A 200 3.96 6.32 0.52
CA GLN A 200 5.23 6.66 1.17
C GLN A 200 6.36 6.83 0.16
N ASN A 201 6.57 5.85 -0.73
CA ASN A 201 7.70 5.88 -1.66
C ASN A 201 7.53 6.92 -2.78
N VAL A 202 6.30 7.30 -3.10
CA VAL A 202 6.05 8.44 -3.99
C VAL A 202 6.61 9.73 -3.39
N PHE A 203 6.49 9.95 -2.08
CA PHE A 203 6.93 11.20 -1.44
C PHE A 203 8.31 11.11 -0.79
N VAL A 204 8.62 10.02 -0.08
CA VAL A 204 9.80 9.93 0.81
C VAL A 204 10.52 8.58 0.74
N GLY A 205 10.51 7.94 -0.39
CA GLY A 205 11.19 6.67 -0.58
C GLY A 205 11.77 6.50 -1.98
N PRO A 206 12.65 5.51 -2.18
CA PRO A 206 13.28 5.30 -3.47
C PRO A 206 12.27 4.79 -4.50
N TRP A 207 12.38 5.32 -5.70
CA TRP A 207 11.61 4.88 -6.87
C TRP A 207 11.71 3.36 -7.11
N THR A 208 12.83 2.75 -6.78
CA THR A 208 13.10 1.31 -7.00
C THR A 208 12.14 0.36 -6.28
N VAL A 209 11.47 0.82 -5.22
CA VAL A 209 10.46 0.05 -4.49
C VAL A 209 9.10 0.05 -5.19
N LEU A 210 8.78 1.12 -5.90
CA LEU A 210 7.46 1.33 -6.51
C LEU A 210 7.04 0.23 -7.51
N PRO A 211 7.89 -0.27 -8.42
CA PRO A 211 7.50 -1.27 -9.42
C PRO A 211 6.93 -2.56 -8.81
N ALA A 212 7.34 -2.93 -7.59
CA ALA A 212 6.82 -4.12 -6.92
C ALA A 212 5.37 -3.97 -6.45
N TYR A 213 4.94 -2.76 -6.11
CA TYR A 213 3.62 -2.51 -5.50
C TYR A 213 2.63 -1.81 -6.44
N LEU A 214 3.11 -1.05 -7.42
CA LEU A 214 2.27 -0.31 -8.37
C LEU A 214 1.24 -1.18 -9.09
N PRO A 215 1.60 -2.34 -9.68
CA PRO A 215 0.62 -3.17 -10.39
C PRO A 215 -0.50 -3.66 -9.47
N ILE A 216 -0.18 -4.00 -8.21
CA ILE A 216 -1.13 -4.48 -7.21
C ILE A 216 -2.11 -3.37 -6.84
N VAL A 217 -1.59 -2.18 -6.55
CA VAL A 217 -2.40 -1.04 -6.11
C VAL A 217 -3.26 -0.50 -7.26
N LEU A 218 -2.70 -0.38 -8.47
CA LEU A 218 -3.44 0.05 -9.65
C LEU A 218 -4.51 -0.97 -10.05
N GLY A 219 -4.19 -2.27 -10.02
CA GLY A 219 -5.15 -3.33 -10.24
C GLY A 219 -6.32 -3.25 -9.27
N ALA A 220 -6.05 -3.09 -7.98
CA ALA A 220 -7.09 -2.93 -6.97
C ALA A 220 -7.89 -1.63 -7.13
N ALA A 221 -7.24 -0.54 -7.52
CA ALA A 221 -7.89 0.75 -7.70
C ALA A 221 -8.85 0.79 -8.90
N VAL A 222 -8.46 0.14 -10.01
CA VAL A 222 -9.16 0.22 -11.30
C VAL A 222 -10.07 -0.99 -11.52
N LEU A 223 -9.57 -2.21 -11.30
CA LEU A 223 -10.31 -3.43 -11.65
C LEU A 223 -11.43 -3.77 -10.66
N GLN A 224 -11.24 -3.54 -9.36
CA GLN A 224 -12.29 -3.87 -8.39
C GLN A 224 -13.61 -3.11 -8.60
N PRO A 225 -13.63 -1.79 -8.89
CA PRO A 225 -14.86 -1.12 -9.25
C PRO A 225 -15.52 -1.70 -10.50
N ALA A 226 -14.76 -1.87 -11.58
CA ALA A 226 -15.27 -2.38 -12.86
C ALA A 226 -15.86 -3.79 -12.75
N LEU A 227 -15.22 -4.69 -11.98
CA LEU A 227 -15.75 -6.03 -11.73
C LEU A 227 -17.04 -6.03 -10.92
N ARG A 228 -17.19 -5.09 -9.98
CA ARG A 228 -18.43 -4.94 -9.20
C ARG A 228 -19.57 -4.41 -10.03
N ASP A 229 -19.29 -3.42 -10.88
CA ASP A 229 -20.30 -2.85 -11.77
C ASP A 229 -20.75 -3.90 -12.79
N ALA A 230 -19.84 -4.69 -13.35
CA ALA A 230 -20.16 -5.80 -14.24
C ALA A 230 -21.00 -6.90 -13.55
N ALA A 231 -20.67 -7.24 -12.29
CA ALA A 231 -21.44 -8.22 -11.54
C ALA A 231 -22.86 -7.73 -11.18
N GLN A 232 -23.04 -6.43 -10.97
CA GLN A 232 -24.37 -5.85 -10.76
C GLN A 232 -25.22 -5.87 -12.05
N LEU A 233 -24.63 -5.51 -13.19
CA LEU A 233 -25.32 -5.56 -14.47
C LEU A 233 -25.73 -7.00 -14.83
N GLY A 234 -24.88 -8.00 -14.56
CA GLY A 234 -25.23 -9.40 -14.78
C GLY A 234 -26.32 -9.96 -13.84
N ALA A 235 -26.44 -9.40 -12.63
CA ALA A 235 -27.49 -9.77 -11.69
C ALA A 235 -28.86 -9.16 -12.06
N ASP A 236 -28.84 -7.99 -12.69
CA ASP A 236 -30.07 -7.33 -13.16
C ASP A 236 -30.62 -7.96 -14.46
N ASP A 237 -29.76 -8.67 -15.22
CA ASP A 237 -30.13 -9.38 -16.46
C ASP A 237 -30.56 -10.85 -16.21
N GLU A 238 -30.51 -11.36 -14.98
CA GLU A 238 -31.12 -12.65 -14.68
C GLU A 238 -32.65 -12.51 -14.86
N PRO A 239 -33.25 -13.22 -15.84
CA PRO A 239 -34.67 -13.15 -16.03
C PRO A 239 -35.35 -13.55 -14.74
N GLY A 240 -36.02 -12.57 -14.10
CA GLY A 240 -36.76 -12.82 -12.87
C GLY A 240 -37.58 -14.09 -13.06
N ASP A 241 -37.54 -14.97 -12.05
CA ASP A 241 -38.22 -16.26 -12.01
C ASP A 241 -39.48 -16.17 -12.85
N ALA A 242 -39.46 -16.88 -13.99
CA ALA A 242 -40.69 -17.12 -14.72
C ALA A 242 -41.71 -17.60 -13.69
N PRO A 243 -42.91 -17.04 -13.61
CA PRO A 243 -43.90 -17.51 -12.65
C PRO A 243 -43.96 -19.04 -12.80
N GLU A 244 -43.68 -19.75 -11.70
CA GLU A 244 -43.84 -21.21 -11.66
C GLU A 244 -45.26 -21.43 -12.20
N ASP A 245 -45.34 -21.98 -13.40
CA ASP A 245 -46.61 -22.43 -13.96
C ASP A 245 -47.19 -23.40 -12.93
N GLU A 246 -48.27 -22.96 -12.28
CA GLU A 246 -49.05 -23.77 -11.35
C GLU A 246 -49.32 -25.09 -12.06
N PRO A 247 -48.91 -26.25 -11.52
CA PRO A 247 -49.10 -27.51 -12.21
C PRO A 247 -50.60 -27.70 -12.46
N THR A 248 -50.98 -27.54 -13.72
CA THR A 248 -52.33 -27.90 -14.13
C THR A 248 -52.59 -29.35 -13.81
N ASP A 249 -53.65 -29.66 -13.06
CA ASP A 249 -54.09 -30.96 -12.55
C ASP A 249 -54.23 -32.08 -13.61
N THR A 250 -53.77 -31.83 -14.83
CA THR A 250 -53.90 -32.78 -15.96
C THR A 250 -52.70 -33.76 -16.03
N ASP A 251 -51.57 -33.48 -15.37
CA ASP A 251 -50.39 -34.34 -15.45
C ASP A 251 -50.30 -35.40 -14.34
N ALA A 252 -51.19 -35.39 -13.38
CA ALA A 252 -51.25 -36.37 -12.30
C ALA A 252 -51.76 -37.78 -12.75
N ALA A 253 -52.36 -37.90 -13.94
CA ALA A 253 -52.95 -39.14 -14.41
C ALA A 253 -52.03 -40.04 -15.25
N LEU A 254 -50.87 -39.53 -15.71
CA LEU A 254 -49.97 -40.30 -16.60
C LEU A 254 -48.71 -40.85 -15.95
N SER A 255 -48.45 -40.57 -14.66
CA SER A 255 -47.21 -41.00 -14.00
C SER A 255 -47.26 -42.33 -13.26
N SER A 256 -48.40 -43.07 -13.31
CA SER A 256 -48.56 -44.29 -12.54
C SER A 256 -48.28 -45.57 -13.31
N GLU A 257 -47.81 -45.53 -14.58
CA GLU A 257 -47.73 -46.76 -15.40
C GLU A 257 -46.33 -47.10 -15.96
N LEU A 258 -45.24 -46.53 -15.51
CA LEU A 258 -43.90 -46.88 -15.99
C LEU A 258 -42.86 -46.94 -14.86
N THR A 259 -42.91 -47.95 -14.02
CA THR A 259 -41.74 -48.41 -13.23
C THR A 259 -41.11 -49.62 -13.95
N PRO A 260 -39.96 -49.50 -14.59
CA PRO A 260 -39.18 -50.65 -14.98
C PRO A 260 -38.45 -51.19 -13.74
N ASP A 261 -38.67 -52.47 -13.50
CA ASP A 261 -37.98 -53.34 -12.54
C ASP A 261 -36.47 -53.34 -12.92
N VAL A 262 -35.63 -52.72 -12.12
CA VAL A 262 -34.16 -52.74 -12.33
C VAL A 262 -33.54 -53.55 -11.20
N ASP A 263 -33.08 -54.74 -11.54
CA ASP A 263 -32.28 -55.63 -10.70
C ASP A 263 -31.04 -54.96 -10.14
N PRO A 264 -30.65 -55.16 -8.87
CA PRO A 264 -29.47 -54.59 -8.26
C PRO A 264 -28.18 -55.25 -8.78
N LEU A 265 -27.27 -54.43 -9.27
CA LEU A 265 -25.90 -54.82 -9.65
C LEU A 265 -25.10 -55.32 -8.44
N PRO A 266 -24.26 -56.37 -8.60
CA PRO A 266 -23.43 -56.91 -7.56
C PRO A 266 -22.28 -55.99 -7.14
N ALA A 267 -21.95 -56.02 -5.86
CA ALA A 267 -20.89 -55.29 -5.20
C ALA A 267 -19.51 -55.63 -5.80
N ALA A 268 -18.72 -54.61 -6.11
CA ALA A 268 -17.32 -54.73 -6.51
C ALA A 268 -16.40 -54.89 -5.31
N ASP A 269 -15.54 -55.91 -5.33
CA ASP A 269 -14.51 -56.24 -4.35
C ASP A 269 -13.45 -55.12 -4.21
N PRO A 270 -12.90 -54.92 -2.99
CA PRO A 270 -11.80 -54.00 -2.77
C PRO A 270 -10.45 -54.60 -3.17
N HIS A 271 -9.71 -53.94 -4.00
CA HIS A 271 -8.30 -54.24 -4.35
C HIS A 271 -7.36 -53.76 -3.22
N PRO A 272 -6.38 -54.62 -2.82
CA PRO A 272 -5.38 -54.22 -1.85
C PRO A 272 -4.11 -53.66 -2.50
N ASP A 273 -3.43 -52.81 -1.75
CA ASP A 273 -1.99 -52.52 -1.70
C ASP A 273 -1.20 -52.19 -2.97
N THR A 274 -0.68 -50.98 -2.97
CA THR A 274 0.70 -50.74 -3.48
C THR A 274 1.45 -49.82 -2.54
N ALA A 275 2.54 -50.36 -2.01
CA ALA A 275 3.52 -49.78 -1.13
C ALA A 275 4.29 -48.61 -1.77
N ALA A 276 4.69 -47.68 -0.92
CA ALA A 276 5.67 -46.64 -1.21
C ALA A 276 7.09 -47.19 -1.26
N PRO A 277 8.02 -46.61 -2.00
CA PRO A 277 9.44 -46.63 -1.65
C PRO A 277 9.92 -45.30 -1.07
N ALA A 278 10.70 -45.44 0.00
CA ALA A 278 11.55 -44.44 0.58
C ALA A 278 12.69 -44.03 -0.37
N GLN A 279 12.99 -42.75 -0.45
CA GLN A 279 14.35 -42.16 -0.41
C GLN A 279 14.23 -40.69 0.03
#